data_51216740551eeabdb3fdeacccf130b47
#
_entry.id   51216740551eeabdb3fdeacccf130b47
#
_cell.length_a   1.000
_cell.length_b   1.000
_cell.length_c   1.000
_cell.angle_alpha   90.00
_cell.angle_beta   90.00
_cell.angle_gamma   90.00
#
_symmetry.space_group_name_H-M   'P 1'
#
loop_
_entity.id
_entity.type
_entity.pdbx_description
1 polymer ?
#
loop_
_entity_poly.entity_id
_entity_poly.type
_entity_poly.pdbx_seq_one_letter_code
_entity_poly.pdbx_strand_id
1 'polypeptide(L)'
;MAISIKFENEFEKLITSQEVNSVNNFHKVFEENGILKKKEEYKNNIILKVIYYIGPNGNEHQVIAEILSNYSSLIGGFEIRILENIGTYKKEIQKFFSATGIYDNFLITLLFNQENFLIYEMQEDIINGVAHYDVRKYFYDSLLNDEYEFIYKGNGELSVMKGSYPPFVAENDFAISANEITIYFPGFLSNNPYYQNANLLP
;
A
#
# COMPACT_ATOMS: atom_id res chain seq x y z
N MET A 1 -23.23 10.28 16.21
CA MET A 1 -22.33 9.62 15.24
C MET A 1 -22.74 8.15 15.15
N ALA A 2 -22.98 7.63 13.94
CA ALA A 2 -23.35 6.23 13.75
C ALA A 2 -22.08 5.43 13.45
N ILE A 3 -21.70 4.56 14.39
CA ILE A 3 -20.60 3.61 14.19
C ILE A 3 -21.22 2.29 13.73
N SER A 4 -20.74 1.76 12.59
CA SER A 4 -21.06 0.42 12.14
C SER A 4 -19.85 -0.49 12.31
N ILE A 5 -20.12 -1.75 12.63
CA ILE A 5 -19.10 -2.78 12.78
C ILE A 5 -19.42 -3.89 11.78
N LYS A 6 -18.45 -4.26 10.97
CA LYS A 6 -18.50 -5.36 10.01
C LYS A 6 -17.42 -6.37 10.34
N PHE A 7 -17.60 -7.61 9.90
CA PHE A 7 -16.57 -8.64 9.97
C PHE A 7 -16.21 -9.10 8.56
N GLU A 8 -14.94 -9.33 8.33
CA GLU A 8 -14.37 -9.84 7.07
C GLU A 8 -13.47 -11.05 7.39
N ASN A 9 -13.45 -12.03 6.51
CA ASN A 9 -12.45 -13.10 6.59
C ASN A 9 -11.07 -12.61 6.10
N GLU A 10 -10.07 -13.47 6.11
CA GLU A 10 -8.70 -13.16 5.63
C GLU A 10 -8.61 -12.75 4.15
N PHE A 11 -9.64 -13.03 3.36
CA PHE A 11 -9.78 -12.61 1.94
C PHE A 11 -10.64 -11.36 1.77
N GLU A 12 -10.88 -10.60 2.85
CA GLU A 12 -11.70 -9.38 2.88
C GLU A 12 -13.17 -9.56 2.43
N LYS A 13 -13.68 -10.79 2.49
CA LYS A 13 -15.08 -11.09 2.23
C LYS A 13 -15.89 -10.93 3.52
N LEU A 14 -17.02 -10.22 3.42
CA LEU A 14 -17.94 -10.05 4.54
C LEU A 14 -18.40 -11.39 5.09
N ILE A 15 -18.38 -11.51 6.42
CA ILE A 15 -18.88 -12.64 7.18
C ILE A 15 -19.82 -12.14 8.30
N THR A 16 -20.69 -12.99 8.76
CA THR A 16 -21.58 -12.69 9.88
C THR A 16 -20.85 -12.81 11.22
N SER A 17 -21.35 -12.20 12.27
CA SER A 17 -20.83 -12.35 13.63
C SER A 17 -20.87 -13.80 14.15
N GLN A 18 -21.73 -14.65 13.59
CA GLN A 18 -21.80 -16.08 13.93
C GLN A 18 -20.66 -16.85 13.26
N GLU A 19 -20.34 -16.53 12.00
CA GLU A 19 -19.25 -17.16 11.24
C GLU A 19 -17.88 -16.83 11.80
N VAL A 20 -17.70 -15.70 12.49
CA VAL A 20 -16.44 -15.34 13.17
C VAL A 20 -15.94 -16.46 14.09
N ASN A 21 -16.86 -17.17 14.77
CA ASN A 21 -16.47 -18.26 15.68
C ASN A 21 -15.97 -19.52 14.97
N SER A 22 -16.16 -19.60 13.65
CA SER A 22 -15.75 -20.78 12.84
C SER A 22 -14.50 -20.52 11.99
N VAL A 23 -13.93 -19.30 12.03
CA VAL A 23 -12.74 -18.92 11.29
C VAL A 23 -11.60 -18.57 12.24
N ASN A 24 -10.37 -18.97 11.88
CA ASN A 24 -9.19 -18.68 12.69
C ASN A 24 -8.70 -17.24 12.51
N ASN A 25 -8.82 -16.70 11.29
CA ASN A 25 -8.37 -15.37 10.94
C ASN A 25 -9.57 -14.54 10.46
N PHE A 26 -9.75 -13.38 11.03
CA PHE A 26 -10.78 -12.43 10.61
C PHE A 26 -10.37 -11.00 10.92
N HIS A 27 -11.05 -10.07 10.26
CA HIS A 27 -10.93 -8.64 10.51
C HIS A 27 -12.25 -8.11 11.09
N LYS A 28 -12.12 -7.21 12.05
CA LYS A 28 -13.23 -6.41 12.55
C LYS A 28 -13.05 -4.97 12.05
N VAL A 29 -13.98 -4.53 11.22
CA VAL A 29 -13.93 -3.27 10.49
C VAL A 29 -14.87 -2.27 11.13
N PHE A 30 -14.37 -1.10 11.45
CA PHE A 30 -15.15 -0.01 12.06
C PHE A 30 -15.30 1.14 11.08
N GLU A 31 -16.52 1.51 10.81
CA GLU A 31 -16.84 2.66 9.97
C GLU A 31 -17.63 3.70 10.78
N GLU A 32 -17.33 4.96 10.55
CA GLU A 32 -18.10 6.09 11.08
C GLU A 32 -18.76 6.82 9.91
N ASN A 33 -20.11 6.85 9.90
CA ASN A 33 -20.89 7.43 8.81
C ASN A 33 -20.49 6.86 7.41
N GLY A 34 -20.18 5.57 7.33
CA GLY A 34 -19.75 4.87 6.12
C GLY A 34 -18.28 5.10 5.73
N ILE A 35 -17.50 5.81 6.53
CA ILE A 35 -16.08 6.03 6.30
C ILE A 35 -15.27 5.08 7.18
N LEU A 36 -14.39 4.31 6.58
CA LEU A 36 -13.47 3.40 7.27
C LEU A 36 -12.58 4.18 8.26
N LYS A 37 -12.61 3.77 9.52
CA LYS A 37 -11.85 4.41 10.61
C LYS A 37 -10.79 3.51 11.20
N LYS A 38 -11.12 2.23 11.35
CA LYS A 38 -10.24 1.29 12.03
C LYS A 38 -10.51 -0.13 11.55
N LYS A 39 -9.45 -0.92 11.47
CA LYS A 39 -9.50 -2.37 11.21
C LYS A 39 -8.69 -3.08 12.30
N GLU A 40 -9.25 -4.09 12.92
CA GLU A 40 -8.58 -4.95 13.88
C GLU A 40 -8.39 -6.33 13.24
N GLU A 41 -7.18 -6.83 13.22
CA GLU A 41 -6.83 -8.14 12.68
C GLU A 41 -6.74 -9.16 13.82
N TYR A 42 -7.49 -10.25 13.70
CA TYR A 42 -7.54 -11.32 14.69
C TYR A 42 -7.00 -12.64 14.13
N LYS A 43 -6.32 -13.38 15.00
CA LYS A 43 -5.94 -14.78 14.78
C LYS A 43 -6.25 -15.59 16.02
N ASN A 44 -7.06 -16.65 15.87
CA ASN A 44 -7.54 -17.49 16.99
C ASN A 44 -8.19 -16.64 18.12
N ASN A 45 -8.97 -15.64 17.76
CA ASN A 45 -9.60 -14.67 18.68
C ASN A 45 -8.60 -13.77 19.47
N ILE A 46 -7.32 -13.78 19.12
CA ILE A 46 -6.32 -12.88 19.68
C ILE A 46 -6.10 -11.74 18.68
N ILE A 47 -6.14 -10.50 19.16
CA ILE A 47 -5.86 -9.34 18.33
C ILE A 47 -4.36 -9.29 18.01
N LEU A 48 -4.03 -9.32 16.73
CA LEU A 48 -2.64 -9.27 16.26
C LEU A 48 -2.19 -7.85 15.97
N LYS A 49 -3.03 -7.11 15.24
CA LYS A 49 -2.68 -5.80 14.69
C LYS A 49 -3.91 -4.89 14.67
N VAL A 50 -3.66 -3.61 14.79
CA VAL A 50 -4.68 -2.57 14.61
C VAL A 50 -4.22 -1.63 13.50
N ILE A 51 -5.13 -1.28 12.59
CA ILE A 51 -4.90 -0.32 11.51
C ILE A 51 -5.88 0.82 11.71
N TYR A 52 -5.36 2.04 11.85
CA TYR A 52 -6.18 3.27 11.90
C TYR A 52 -6.08 4.04 10.59
N TYR A 53 -7.20 4.57 10.15
CA TYR A 53 -7.32 5.38 8.93
C TYR A 53 -7.64 6.81 9.31
N ILE A 54 -6.79 7.75 8.92
CA ILE A 54 -6.95 9.19 9.18
C ILE A 54 -6.82 9.98 7.87
N GLY A 55 -7.40 11.17 7.86
CA GLY A 55 -7.17 12.12 6.76
C GLY A 55 -5.80 12.81 6.89
N PRO A 56 -5.39 13.63 5.88
CA PRO A 56 -4.08 14.27 5.85
C PRO A 56 -3.83 15.23 7.01
N ASN A 57 -4.89 15.75 7.64
CA ASN A 57 -4.84 16.62 8.81
C ASN A 57 -5.15 15.87 10.12
N GLY A 58 -5.19 14.54 10.10
CA GLY A 58 -5.45 13.72 11.28
C GLY A 58 -4.34 13.82 12.31
N ASN A 59 -4.69 13.72 13.59
CA ASN A 59 -3.73 13.82 14.68
C ASN A 59 -3.17 12.43 15.01
N GLU A 60 -2.00 12.10 14.46
CA GLU A 60 -1.31 10.82 14.68
C GLU A 60 -1.03 10.58 16.19
N HIS A 61 -0.60 11.59 16.94
CA HIS A 61 -0.30 11.44 18.37
C HIS A 61 -1.54 11.05 19.18
N GLN A 62 -2.69 11.61 18.82
CA GLN A 62 -3.95 11.24 19.46
C GLN A 62 -4.33 9.78 19.17
N VAL A 63 -4.15 9.33 17.93
CA VAL A 63 -4.39 7.94 17.53
C VAL A 63 -3.45 6.98 18.26
N ILE A 64 -2.16 7.30 18.35
CA ILE A 64 -1.17 6.50 19.09
C ILE A 64 -1.60 6.39 20.58
N ALA A 65 -1.95 7.50 21.21
CA ALA A 65 -2.39 7.51 22.60
C ALA A 65 -3.66 6.66 22.82
N GLU A 66 -4.62 6.75 21.89
CA GLU A 66 -5.86 5.94 21.91
C GLU A 66 -5.55 4.45 21.79
N ILE A 67 -4.65 4.07 20.84
CA ILE A 67 -4.26 2.66 20.65
C ILE A 67 -3.61 2.12 21.92
N LEU A 68 -2.62 2.82 22.46
CA LEU A 68 -1.89 2.39 23.65
C LEU A 68 -2.78 2.28 24.89
N SER A 69 -3.83 3.10 24.97
CA SER A 69 -4.82 3.05 26.05
C SER A 69 -5.78 1.85 25.91
N ASN A 70 -6.19 1.52 24.69
CA ASN A 70 -7.26 0.54 24.44
C ASN A 70 -6.74 -0.87 24.14
N TYR A 71 -5.47 -1.02 23.74
CA TYR A 71 -4.88 -2.27 23.25
C TYR A 71 -3.58 -2.61 23.98
N SER A 72 -3.68 -2.97 25.24
CA SER A 72 -2.52 -3.27 26.10
C SER A 72 -1.77 -4.58 25.74
N SER A 73 -2.32 -5.40 24.83
CA SER A 73 -1.81 -6.73 24.51
C SER A 73 -1.63 -6.97 23.00
N LEU A 74 -1.37 -5.92 22.23
CA LEU A 74 -1.01 -6.09 20.82
C LEU A 74 0.28 -6.88 20.67
N ILE A 75 0.27 -7.90 19.81
CA ILE A 75 1.46 -8.73 19.54
C ILE A 75 2.23 -8.19 18.34
N GLY A 76 1.55 -7.82 17.26
CA GLY A 76 2.13 -7.42 15.97
C GLY A 76 2.30 -5.91 15.78
N GLY A 77 2.10 -5.09 16.84
CA GLY A 77 2.14 -3.64 16.70
C GLY A 77 0.89 -3.06 16.03
N PHE A 78 1.00 -1.85 15.50
CA PHE A 78 -0.11 -1.18 14.81
C PHE A 78 0.36 -0.33 13.63
N GLU A 79 -0.59 0.08 12.83
CA GLU A 79 -0.38 0.83 11.59
C GLU A 79 -1.31 2.05 11.57
N ILE A 80 -0.77 3.19 11.12
CA ILE A 80 -1.57 4.38 10.82
C ILE A 80 -1.50 4.62 9.31
N ARG A 81 -2.66 4.65 8.66
CA ARG A 81 -2.81 4.95 7.23
C ARG A 81 -3.38 6.33 7.07
N ILE A 82 -2.64 7.20 6.41
CA ILE A 82 -3.06 8.55 6.08
C ILE A 82 -3.62 8.52 4.66
N LEU A 83 -4.90 8.84 4.51
CA LEU A 83 -5.60 8.83 3.23
C LEU A 83 -5.78 10.27 2.72
N GLU A 84 -5.36 10.54 1.50
CA GLU A 84 -5.44 11.84 0.85
C GLU A 84 -5.91 11.68 -0.60
N ASN A 85 -6.80 12.56 -1.05
CA ASN A 85 -7.15 12.67 -2.47
C ASN A 85 -6.33 13.80 -3.10
N ILE A 86 -5.59 13.49 -4.17
CA ILE A 86 -4.80 14.46 -4.93
C ILE A 86 -5.36 14.51 -6.35
N GLY A 87 -6.25 15.47 -6.61
CA GLY A 87 -7.01 15.51 -7.85
C GLY A 87 -7.87 14.25 -8.00
N THR A 88 -7.59 13.45 -9.02
CA THR A 88 -8.29 12.20 -9.32
C THR A 88 -7.61 10.95 -8.73
N TYR A 89 -6.47 11.13 -8.07
CA TYR A 89 -5.69 10.06 -7.47
C TYR A 89 -5.99 9.94 -5.97
N LYS A 90 -5.88 8.71 -5.46
CA LYS A 90 -5.95 8.40 -4.03
C LYS A 90 -4.55 8.04 -3.55
N LYS A 91 -4.02 8.84 -2.64
CA LYS A 91 -2.74 8.60 -1.97
C LYS A 91 -2.98 7.98 -0.60
N GLU A 92 -2.17 7.00 -0.26
CA GLU A 92 -2.14 6.36 1.04
C GLU A 92 -0.70 6.35 1.56
N ILE A 93 -0.49 6.81 2.80
CA ILE A 93 0.79 6.68 3.50
C ILE A 93 0.59 5.74 4.68
N GLN A 94 1.34 4.66 4.72
CA GLN A 94 1.31 3.64 5.78
C GLN A 94 2.52 3.83 6.69
N LYS A 95 2.28 4.03 7.98
CA LYS A 95 3.31 4.14 9.02
C LYS A 95 3.16 3.00 10.01
N PHE A 96 4.27 2.37 10.37
CA PHE A 96 4.31 1.18 11.20
C PHE A 96 4.88 1.50 12.57
N PHE A 97 4.29 0.92 13.61
CA PHE A 97 4.65 1.15 15.01
C PHE A 97 4.69 -0.18 15.77
N SER A 98 5.64 -0.31 16.66
CA SER A 98 5.67 -1.41 17.61
C SER A 98 4.44 -1.39 18.53
N ALA A 99 4.21 -2.46 19.27
CA ALA A 99 3.15 -2.55 20.28
C ALA A 99 3.28 -1.49 21.40
N THR A 100 4.46 -0.91 21.59
CA THR A 100 4.73 0.14 22.56
C THR A 100 4.64 1.55 21.99
N GLY A 101 4.26 1.70 20.72
CA GLY A 101 4.10 2.99 20.05
C GLY A 101 5.39 3.60 19.51
N ILE A 102 6.47 2.82 19.44
CA ILE A 102 7.70 3.25 18.80
C ILE A 102 7.57 3.13 17.29
N TYR A 103 7.84 4.21 16.56
CA TYR A 103 7.84 4.21 15.10
C TYR A 103 8.98 3.35 14.56
N ASP A 104 8.67 2.48 13.61
CA ASP A 104 9.63 1.49 13.06
C ASP A 104 10.65 2.11 12.07
N ASN A 105 10.59 3.45 11.86
CA ASN A 105 11.40 4.16 10.87
C ASN A 105 11.20 3.67 9.42
N PHE A 106 10.05 3.07 9.15
CA PHE A 106 9.66 2.57 7.86
C PHE A 106 8.28 3.09 7.48
N LEU A 107 8.12 3.56 6.25
CA LEU A 107 6.84 3.96 5.70
C LEU A 107 6.68 3.49 4.25
N ILE A 108 5.43 3.33 3.83
CA ILE A 108 5.07 3.05 2.44
C ILE A 108 4.16 4.16 1.95
N THR A 109 4.46 4.72 0.78
CA THR A 109 3.56 5.64 0.06
C THR A 109 3.02 4.93 -1.17
N LEU A 110 1.70 4.86 -1.27
CA LEU A 110 0.98 4.26 -2.39
C LEU A 110 0.17 5.34 -3.11
N LEU A 111 0.06 5.24 -4.45
CA LEU A 111 -0.82 6.06 -5.25
C LEU A 111 -1.69 5.16 -6.14
N PHE A 112 -2.99 5.39 -6.08
CA PHE A 112 -3.98 4.67 -6.87
C PHE A 112 -4.63 5.62 -7.88
N ASN A 113 -4.92 5.13 -9.08
CA ASN A 113 -5.68 5.86 -10.08
C ASN A 113 -7.20 5.83 -9.80
N GLN A 114 -8.01 6.43 -10.67
CA GLN A 114 -9.47 6.49 -10.55
C GLN A 114 -10.14 5.11 -10.53
N GLU A 115 -9.54 4.12 -11.19
CA GLU A 115 -10.02 2.74 -11.27
C GLU A 115 -9.55 1.90 -10.08
N ASN A 116 -8.86 2.56 -9.11
CA ASN A 116 -8.29 1.96 -7.91
C ASN A 116 -7.13 0.97 -8.19
N PHE A 117 -6.46 1.10 -9.35
CA PHE A 117 -5.21 0.40 -9.61
C PHE A 117 -4.05 1.12 -8.94
N LEU A 118 -3.15 0.37 -8.31
CA LEU A 118 -1.88 0.88 -7.78
C LEU A 118 -0.98 1.29 -8.94
N ILE A 119 -0.58 2.56 -9.01
CA ILE A 119 0.28 3.09 -10.07
C ILE A 119 1.66 3.55 -9.57
N TYR A 120 1.83 3.68 -8.25
CA TYR A 120 3.07 4.09 -7.61
C TYR A 120 3.17 3.49 -6.21
N GLU A 121 4.36 3.02 -5.87
CA GLU A 121 4.76 2.58 -4.55
C GLU A 121 6.14 3.15 -4.24
N MET A 122 6.30 3.70 -3.05
CA MET A 122 7.59 4.09 -2.50
C MET A 122 7.71 3.52 -1.10
N GLN A 123 8.76 2.78 -0.86
CA GLN A 123 9.15 2.34 0.48
C GLN A 123 10.31 3.22 0.93
N GLU A 124 10.19 3.79 2.11
CA GLU A 124 11.25 4.56 2.77
C GLU A 124 11.64 3.84 4.06
N ASP A 125 12.91 3.54 4.19
CA ASP A 125 13.50 2.94 5.38
C ASP A 125 14.64 3.84 5.89
N ILE A 126 14.62 4.19 7.18
CA ILE A 126 15.64 5.03 7.80
C ILE A 126 16.61 4.15 8.59
N ILE A 127 17.73 3.82 7.94
CA ILE A 127 18.79 3.00 8.53
C ILE A 127 19.94 3.91 9.01
N ASN A 128 20.25 3.88 10.31
CA ASN A 128 21.31 4.71 10.91
C ASN A 128 21.16 6.22 10.63
N GLY A 129 19.91 6.71 10.54
CA GLY A 129 19.62 8.11 10.26
C GLY A 129 19.73 8.49 8.77
N VAL A 130 19.93 7.54 7.88
CA VAL A 130 19.97 7.74 6.42
C VAL A 130 18.72 7.13 5.81
N ALA A 131 17.99 7.93 5.01
CA ALA A 131 16.82 7.46 4.30
C ALA A 131 17.25 6.68 3.04
N HIS A 132 16.67 5.48 2.90
CA HIS A 132 16.78 4.61 1.74
C HIS A 132 15.42 4.50 1.07
N TYR A 133 15.37 4.65 -0.25
CA TYR A 133 14.14 4.65 -1.01
C TYR A 133 14.14 3.50 -2.03
N ASP A 134 13.06 2.72 -2.06
CA ASP A 134 12.70 1.82 -3.15
C ASP A 134 11.43 2.37 -3.80
N VAL A 135 11.53 2.79 -5.07
CA VAL A 135 10.41 3.39 -5.81
C VAL A 135 10.06 2.49 -6.98
N ARG A 136 8.78 2.19 -7.10
CA ARG A 136 8.19 1.38 -8.17
C ARG A 136 6.99 2.09 -8.76
N LYS A 137 6.80 1.93 -10.06
CA LYS A 137 5.59 2.35 -10.78
C LYS A 137 5.03 1.20 -11.57
N TYR A 138 3.72 1.19 -11.71
CA TYR A 138 2.98 0.12 -12.37
C TYR A 138 2.20 0.69 -13.55
N PHE A 139 2.32 0.06 -14.69
CA PHE A 139 1.56 0.35 -15.91
C PHE A 139 0.73 -0.88 -16.28
N TYR A 140 -0.55 -0.66 -16.46
CA TYR A 140 -1.50 -1.70 -16.86
C TYR A 140 -1.91 -1.47 -18.31
N ASP A 141 -1.58 -2.40 -19.19
CA ASP A 141 -2.05 -2.41 -20.56
C ASP A 141 -3.36 -3.21 -20.64
N SER A 142 -4.47 -2.49 -20.67
CA SER A 142 -5.81 -3.10 -20.72
C SER A 142 -6.11 -3.84 -22.03
N LEU A 143 -5.36 -3.57 -23.10
CA LEU A 143 -5.53 -4.25 -24.39
C LEU A 143 -4.82 -5.61 -24.42
N LEU A 144 -3.65 -5.69 -23.78
CA LEU A 144 -2.83 -6.89 -23.75
C LEU A 144 -3.03 -7.68 -22.45
N ASN A 145 -3.68 -7.09 -21.44
CA ASN A 145 -3.81 -7.60 -20.08
C ASN A 145 -2.43 -7.81 -19.42
N ASP A 146 -1.48 -6.95 -19.77
CA ASP A 146 -0.11 -6.99 -19.28
C ASP A 146 0.10 -5.96 -18.18
N GLU A 147 0.94 -6.30 -17.23
CA GLU A 147 1.39 -5.42 -16.14
C GLU A 147 2.89 -5.22 -16.25
N TYR A 148 3.32 -3.97 -16.18
CA TYR A 148 4.75 -3.60 -16.20
C TYR A 148 5.12 -2.88 -14.91
N GLU A 149 6.20 -3.33 -14.28
CA GLU A 149 6.81 -2.72 -13.10
C GLU A 149 8.06 -1.94 -13.50
N PHE A 150 8.13 -0.66 -13.14
CA PHE A 150 9.28 0.21 -13.36
C PHE A 150 9.97 0.46 -12.02
N ILE A 151 11.23 0.12 -11.91
CA ILE A 151 12.04 0.22 -10.70
C ILE A 151 13.06 1.35 -10.86
N TYR A 152 13.17 2.22 -9.86
CA TYR A 152 14.02 3.39 -9.88
C TYR A 152 15.17 3.26 -8.87
N LYS A 153 16.31 3.89 -9.20
CA LYS A 153 17.43 4.04 -8.26
C LYS A 153 17.09 5.07 -7.20
N GLY A 154 17.86 5.11 -6.10
CA GLY A 154 17.69 6.09 -5.04
C GLY A 154 17.85 7.56 -5.46
N ASN A 155 18.48 7.83 -6.62
CA ASN A 155 18.56 9.17 -7.22
C ASN A 155 17.36 9.53 -8.13
N GLY A 156 16.35 8.64 -8.22
CA GLY A 156 15.15 8.85 -9.01
C GLY A 156 15.25 8.49 -10.50
N GLU A 157 16.41 8.00 -10.97
CA GLU A 157 16.58 7.53 -12.34
C GLU A 157 15.95 6.15 -12.53
N LEU A 158 15.28 5.94 -13.68
CA LEU A 158 14.79 4.63 -14.07
C LEU A 158 15.93 3.63 -14.20
N SER A 159 15.81 2.49 -13.55
CA SER A 159 16.81 1.41 -13.55
C SER A 159 16.40 0.23 -14.43
N VAL A 160 15.23 -0.33 -14.15
CA VAL A 160 14.76 -1.59 -14.73
C VAL A 160 13.25 -1.50 -15.00
N MET A 161 12.81 -2.13 -16.09
CA MET A 161 11.40 -2.46 -16.36
C MET A 161 11.26 -3.97 -16.33
N LYS A 162 10.25 -4.45 -15.61
CA LYS A 162 9.86 -5.86 -15.56
C LYS A 162 8.44 -6.01 -16.12
N GLY A 163 8.11 -7.20 -16.61
CA GLY A 163 6.78 -7.54 -17.08
C GLY A 163 6.75 -8.82 -17.86
N SER A 164 5.57 -9.22 -18.29
CA SER A 164 5.37 -10.32 -19.24
C SER A 164 5.21 -9.73 -20.63
N TYR A 165 5.96 -10.19 -21.62
CA TYR A 165 5.84 -9.74 -23.01
C TYR A 165 5.82 -10.91 -23.99
N PRO A 166 4.82 -10.96 -24.93
CA PRO A 166 4.77 -11.99 -25.93
C PRO A 166 5.83 -11.81 -26.96
N PRO A 167 6.93 -11.77 -27.21
CA PRO A 167 7.71 -12.79 -27.84
C PRO A 167 8.69 -13.49 -26.87
N PHE A 168 8.82 -13.02 -25.67
CA PHE A 168 9.57 -13.75 -24.64
C PHE A 168 8.65 -14.83 -24.09
N VAL A 169 8.57 -15.90 -24.84
CA VAL A 169 7.65 -17.01 -24.68
C VAL A 169 7.66 -17.53 -23.26
N ALA A 170 6.46 -17.54 -22.68
CA ALA A 170 6.03 -18.43 -21.61
C ALA A 170 6.95 -18.56 -20.40
N GLU A 171 6.41 -18.27 -19.26
CA GLU A 171 6.87 -18.60 -17.92
C GLU A 171 7.91 -17.68 -17.27
N ASN A 172 8.49 -16.70 -17.97
CA ASN A 172 9.51 -15.87 -17.38
C ASN A 172 9.14 -14.39 -17.47
N ASP A 173 9.00 -13.77 -16.30
CA ASP A 173 9.09 -12.34 -16.15
C ASP A 173 10.40 -11.87 -16.79
N PHE A 174 10.32 -10.91 -17.71
CA PHE A 174 11.54 -10.29 -18.23
C PHE A 174 11.95 -9.11 -17.35
N ALA A 175 13.25 -8.83 -17.35
CA ALA A 175 13.78 -7.62 -16.74
C ALA A 175 14.78 -7.00 -17.74
N ILE A 176 14.52 -5.76 -18.15
CA ILE A 176 15.37 -5.02 -19.07
C ILE A 176 15.84 -3.72 -18.44
N SER A 177 17.04 -3.29 -18.76
CA SER A 177 17.59 -2.01 -18.29
C SER A 177 16.88 -0.82 -18.95
N ALA A 178 16.99 0.36 -18.36
CA ALA A 178 16.40 1.60 -18.91
C ALA A 178 16.83 1.87 -20.37
N ASN A 179 18.07 1.54 -20.73
CA ASN A 179 18.57 1.73 -22.10
C ASN A 179 17.94 0.76 -23.11
N GLU A 180 17.59 -0.43 -22.67
CA GLU A 180 16.97 -1.46 -23.51
C GLU A 180 15.47 -1.21 -23.75
N ILE A 181 14.79 -0.45 -22.87
CA ILE A 181 13.38 -0.10 -23.05
C ILE A 181 13.16 0.61 -24.39
N THR A 182 14.05 1.51 -24.80
CA THR A 182 13.92 2.22 -26.07
C THR A 182 14.09 1.31 -27.29
N ILE A 183 14.76 0.19 -27.13
CA ILE A 183 15.01 -0.80 -28.19
C ILE A 183 13.81 -1.73 -28.34
N TYR A 184 13.33 -2.29 -27.23
CA TYR A 184 12.25 -3.27 -27.23
C TYR A 184 10.85 -2.63 -27.25
N PHE A 185 10.71 -1.42 -26.69
CA PHE A 185 9.47 -0.65 -26.63
C PHE A 185 9.65 0.76 -27.18
N PRO A 186 9.92 0.91 -28.50
CA PRO A 186 10.25 2.20 -29.10
C PRO A 186 9.08 3.20 -28.90
N GLY A 187 9.41 4.38 -28.39
CA GLY A 187 8.43 5.43 -28.10
C GLY A 187 7.67 5.27 -26.79
N PHE A 188 7.78 4.16 -26.06
CA PHE A 188 7.00 3.96 -24.82
C PHE A 188 7.24 5.09 -23.82
N LEU A 189 8.48 5.37 -23.44
CA LEU A 189 8.80 6.40 -22.45
C LEU A 189 8.45 7.82 -22.93
N SER A 190 8.58 8.11 -24.23
CA SER A 190 8.19 9.42 -24.77
C SER A 190 6.69 9.64 -24.78
N ASN A 191 5.91 8.58 -25.00
CA ASN A 191 4.44 8.61 -24.95
C ASN A 191 3.89 8.57 -23.51
N ASN A 192 4.71 8.06 -22.57
CA ASN A 192 4.34 7.90 -21.17
C ASN A 192 5.40 8.57 -20.26
N PRO A 193 5.50 9.90 -20.24
CA PRO A 193 6.57 10.62 -19.53
C PRO A 193 6.57 10.39 -18.02
N TYR A 194 5.43 9.99 -17.43
CA TYR A 194 5.32 9.61 -16.02
C TYR A 194 6.32 8.53 -15.60
N TYR A 195 6.69 7.62 -16.50
CA TYR A 195 7.59 6.50 -16.21
C TYR A 195 9.08 6.82 -16.42
N GLN A 196 9.43 8.04 -16.84
CA GLN A 196 10.83 8.44 -17.06
C GLN A 196 11.61 8.69 -15.75
N ASN A 197 10.93 8.99 -14.66
CA ASN A 197 11.53 9.33 -13.36
C ASN A 197 10.65 8.86 -12.20
N ALA A 198 11.16 9.00 -10.96
CA ALA A 198 10.50 8.58 -9.73
C ALA A 198 9.45 9.57 -9.16
N ASN A 199 8.97 10.56 -9.92
CA ASN A 199 7.98 11.52 -9.43
C ASN A 199 6.68 10.84 -9.03
N LEU A 200 6.07 11.29 -7.91
CA LEU A 200 4.84 10.69 -7.36
C LEU A 200 3.64 10.83 -8.31
N LEU A 201 3.47 11.98 -8.92
CA LEU A 201 2.29 12.27 -9.77
C LEU A 201 2.62 12.18 -11.25
N PRO A 202 1.67 11.70 -12.07
CA PRO A 202 1.77 11.73 -13.54
C PRO A 202 1.83 13.12 -14.12
#